data_f08ae069cfde480243844df760762f1d
#
_entry.id   f08ae069cfde480243844df760762f1d
#
_cell.length_a   1.000
_cell.length_b   1.000
_cell.length_c   1.000
_cell.angle_alpha   90.00
_cell.angle_beta   90.00
_cell.angle_gamma   90.00
#
_symmetry.space_group_name_H-M   'P 1'
#
loop_
_entity.id
_entity.type
_entity.pdbx_description
1 polymer ?
#
loop_
_entity_poly.entity_id
_entity_poly.type
_entity_poly.pdbx_seq_one_letter_code
_entity_poly.pdbx_strand_id
1 'polypeptide(L)'
;MPISKAVGRTTRDYLREATADSHERLDLLMGELVVDDEAAYAEFLQIQWHARVSVENWLQELQVEAMPPHQTDLIARDLAALRCALPDNPPAFAPSADADPMGTVWVLAGSSLGNRALLKRLKKTGTALPTSFLSDPRMVQFWQDLRP
;
A
#
# COMPACT_ATOMS: atom_id res chain seq x y z
N MET A 1 -44.08 -18.02 -10.16
CA MET A 1 -43.00 -18.01 -9.16
C MET A 1 -41.80 -17.30 -9.76
N PRO A 2 -41.45 -16.12 -9.30
CA PRO A 2 -40.20 -15.50 -9.78
C PRO A 2 -39.03 -16.26 -9.20
N ILE A 3 -38.21 -16.79 -10.09
CA ILE A 3 -36.91 -17.39 -9.73
C ILE A 3 -36.04 -16.24 -9.25
N SER A 4 -35.83 -16.15 -7.92
CA SER A 4 -34.88 -15.27 -7.33
C SER A 4 -33.49 -15.66 -7.89
N LYS A 5 -32.94 -14.87 -8.81
CA LYS A 5 -31.53 -14.96 -9.17
C LYS A 5 -30.74 -14.68 -7.88
N ALA A 6 -30.24 -15.73 -7.26
CA ALA A 6 -29.16 -15.59 -6.30
C ALA A 6 -28.04 -14.87 -7.05
N VAL A 7 -27.84 -13.60 -6.74
CA VAL A 7 -26.69 -12.83 -7.22
C VAL A 7 -25.47 -13.55 -6.63
N GLY A 8 -24.79 -14.31 -7.46
CA GLY A 8 -23.60 -15.06 -7.06
C GLY A 8 -22.57 -14.08 -6.48
N ARG A 9 -22.09 -14.38 -5.30
CA ARG A 9 -21.04 -13.63 -4.61
C ARG A 9 -19.81 -13.60 -5.51
N THR A 10 -19.30 -12.41 -5.83
CA THR A 10 -18.10 -12.27 -6.64
C THR A 10 -16.85 -12.48 -5.77
N THR A 11 -15.72 -12.85 -6.37
CA THR A 11 -14.42 -12.92 -5.67
C THR A 11 -14.10 -11.60 -4.96
N ARG A 12 -14.47 -10.49 -5.58
CA ARG A 12 -14.30 -9.15 -5.00
C ARG A 12 -15.11 -8.99 -3.71
N ASP A 13 -16.35 -9.45 -3.68
CA ASP A 13 -17.20 -9.37 -2.49
C ASP A 13 -16.64 -10.22 -1.35
N TYR A 14 -16.17 -11.41 -1.68
CA TYR A 14 -15.49 -12.30 -0.73
C TYR A 14 -14.23 -11.65 -0.14
N LEU A 15 -13.35 -11.11 -0.97
CA LEU A 15 -12.13 -10.45 -0.53
C LEU A 15 -12.44 -9.22 0.35
N ARG A 16 -13.41 -8.42 -0.04
CA ARG A 16 -13.84 -7.26 0.75
C ARG A 16 -14.26 -7.66 2.15
N GLU A 17 -15.08 -8.69 2.28
CA GLU A 17 -15.54 -9.18 3.59
C GLU A 17 -14.41 -9.83 4.39
N ALA A 18 -13.59 -10.66 3.76
CA ALA A 18 -12.49 -11.35 4.43
C ALA A 18 -11.42 -10.39 4.97
N THR A 19 -11.29 -9.20 4.39
CA THR A 19 -10.31 -8.18 4.79
C THR A 19 -10.91 -6.99 5.54
N ALA A 20 -12.22 -6.96 5.76
CA ALA A 20 -12.91 -5.82 6.35
C ALA A 20 -12.35 -5.44 7.73
N ASP A 21 -12.18 -6.41 8.63
CA ASP A 21 -11.66 -6.18 9.98
C ASP A 21 -10.21 -5.66 9.95
N SER A 22 -9.38 -6.18 9.03
CA SER A 22 -8.01 -5.73 8.87
C SER A 22 -7.94 -4.29 8.34
N HIS A 23 -8.81 -3.94 7.39
CA HIS A 23 -8.93 -2.57 6.89
C HIS A 23 -9.40 -1.60 7.97
N GLU A 24 -10.43 -1.97 8.74
CA GLU A 24 -10.94 -1.13 9.82
C GLU A 24 -9.87 -0.86 10.88
N ARG A 25 -9.14 -1.90 11.29
CA ARG A 25 -8.03 -1.76 12.25
C ARG A 25 -6.92 -0.86 11.70
N LEU A 26 -6.56 -1.03 10.43
CA LEU A 26 -5.56 -0.20 9.79
C LEU A 26 -6.01 1.26 9.70
N ASP A 27 -7.25 1.50 9.31
CA ASP A 27 -7.84 2.84 9.21
C ASP A 27 -7.87 3.54 10.58
N LEU A 28 -8.18 2.82 11.66
CA LEU A 28 -8.12 3.36 13.01
C LEU A 28 -6.69 3.75 13.40
N LEU A 29 -5.72 2.88 13.18
CA LEU A 29 -4.30 3.13 13.49
C LEU A 29 -3.73 4.28 12.66
N MET A 30 -4.05 4.33 11.38
CA MET A 30 -3.57 5.38 10.47
C MET A 30 -4.32 6.70 10.66
N GLY A 31 -5.58 6.64 11.10
CA GLY A 31 -6.39 7.83 11.42
C GLY A 31 -5.91 8.58 12.66
N GLU A 32 -5.28 7.87 13.60
CA GLU A 32 -4.60 8.48 14.76
C GLU A 32 -3.27 9.14 14.37
N LEU A 33 -2.66 8.72 13.27
CA LEU A 33 -1.50 9.35 12.68
C LEU A 33 -1.93 10.62 11.95
N VAL A 34 -1.94 11.73 12.66
CA VAL A 34 -2.19 13.05 12.09
C VAL A 34 -0.94 13.45 11.30
N VAL A 35 -0.94 13.18 10.00
CA VAL A 35 0.19 13.43 9.09
C VAL A 35 0.25 14.92 8.72
N ASP A 36 0.15 15.79 9.73
CA ASP A 36 0.07 17.24 9.53
C ASP A 36 1.44 17.91 9.68
N ASP A 37 2.39 17.23 10.29
CA ASP A 37 3.73 17.71 10.50
C ASP A 37 4.80 16.78 9.90
N GLU A 38 6.01 17.29 9.81
CA GLU A 38 7.16 16.57 9.24
C GLU A 38 7.51 15.30 10.03
N ALA A 39 7.40 15.34 11.37
CA ALA A 39 7.75 14.20 12.22
C ALA A 39 6.74 13.06 12.04
N ALA A 40 5.45 13.36 12.05
CA ALA A 40 4.39 12.37 11.81
C ALA A 40 4.46 11.79 10.39
N TYR A 41 4.79 12.63 9.41
CA TYR A 41 4.98 12.17 8.04
C TYR A 41 6.20 11.25 7.90
N ALA A 42 7.32 11.57 8.56
CA ALA A 42 8.49 10.70 8.60
C ALA A 42 8.17 9.34 9.23
N GLU A 43 7.42 9.32 10.33
CA GLU A 43 6.94 8.08 10.97
C GLU A 43 6.07 7.26 10.01
N PHE A 44 5.13 7.91 9.32
CA PHE A 44 4.33 7.25 8.28
C PHE A 44 5.22 6.59 7.21
N LEU A 45 6.21 7.30 6.69
CA LEU A 45 7.14 6.77 5.69
C LEU A 45 7.96 5.59 6.22
N GLN A 46 8.41 5.64 7.47
CA GLN A 46 9.13 4.53 8.11
C GLN A 46 8.24 3.29 8.25
N ILE A 47 6.98 3.46 8.63
CA ILE A 47 6.01 2.37 8.69
C ILE A 47 5.79 1.77 7.28
N GLN A 48 5.63 2.60 6.26
CA GLN A 48 5.46 2.15 4.87
C GLN A 48 6.69 1.40 4.37
N TRP A 49 7.88 1.86 4.69
CA TRP A 49 9.12 1.19 4.32
C TRP A 49 9.22 -0.20 4.96
N HIS A 50 8.96 -0.29 6.26
CA HIS A 50 8.91 -1.56 7.00
C HIS A 50 7.92 -2.56 6.41
N ALA A 51 6.72 -2.08 6.05
CA ALA A 51 5.68 -2.94 5.50
C ALA A 51 5.99 -3.45 4.08
N ARG A 52 6.80 -2.71 3.30
CA ARG A 52 6.97 -2.98 1.88
C ARG A 52 8.29 -3.66 1.52
N VAL A 53 9.38 -3.35 2.20
CA VAL A 53 10.71 -3.80 1.75
C VAL A 53 10.83 -5.31 1.65
N SER A 54 10.38 -6.06 2.63
CA SER A 54 10.43 -7.53 2.60
C SER A 54 9.42 -8.13 1.63
N VAL A 55 8.28 -7.49 1.43
CA VAL A 55 7.26 -7.91 0.47
C VAL A 55 7.74 -7.71 -0.97
N GLU A 56 8.32 -6.55 -1.28
CA GLU A 56 8.89 -6.27 -2.60
C GLU A 56 10.04 -7.25 -2.93
N ASN A 57 10.92 -7.54 -1.97
CA ASN A 57 11.99 -8.53 -2.12
C ASN A 57 11.43 -9.93 -2.39
N TRP A 58 10.43 -10.36 -1.64
CA TRP A 58 9.80 -11.65 -1.84
C TRP A 58 9.16 -11.79 -3.22
N LEU A 59 8.42 -10.79 -3.69
CA LEU A 59 7.84 -10.78 -5.04
C LEU A 59 8.91 -10.83 -6.12
N GLN A 60 10.03 -10.14 -5.92
CA GLN A 60 11.15 -10.14 -6.84
C GLN A 60 11.84 -11.52 -6.93
N GLU A 61 12.03 -12.18 -5.79
CA GLU A 61 12.58 -13.54 -5.73
C GLU A 61 11.69 -14.57 -6.44
N LEU A 62 10.37 -14.40 -6.34
CA LEU A 62 9.40 -15.25 -7.04
C LEU A 62 9.33 -14.98 -8.54
N GLN A 63 9.87 -13.87 -9.02
CA GLN A 63 9.80 -13.47 -10.43
C GLN A 63 8.35 -13.44 -10.96
N VAL A 64 7.43 -12.84 -10.19
CA VAL A 64 6.02 -12.77 -10.57
C VAL A 64 5.84 -12.08 -11.92
N GLU A 65 4.90 -12.59 -12.74
CA GLU A 65 4.65 -12.07 -14.09
C GLU A 65 4.21 -10.59 -14.06
N ALA A 66 3.26 -10.27 -13.19
CA ALA A 66 2.81 -8.89 -12.96
C ALA A 66 3.56 -8.29 -11.78
N MET A 67 4.78 -7.78 -12.02
CA MET A 67 5.60 -7.17 -10.99
C MET A 67 5.18 -5.72 -10.74
N PRO A 68 4.73 -5.37 -9.52
CA PRO A 68 4.43 -3.98 -9.21
C PRO A 68 5.70 -3.13 -9.18
N PRO A 69 5.59 -1.82 -9.47
CA PRO A 69 6.71 -0.90 -9.35
C PRO A 69 7.30 -0.92 -7.93
N HIS A 70 8.62 -0.93 -7.83
CA HIS A 70 9.31 -0.77 -6.55
C HIS A 70 9.07 0.64 -6.01
N GLN A 71 8.63 0.73 -4.76
CA GLN A 71 8.32 2.00 -4.11
C GLN A 71 9.22 2.28 -2.89
N THR A 72 9.91 1.28 -2.36
CA THR A 72 10.82 1.47 -1.22
C THR A 72 11.94 2.44 -1.50
N ASP A 73 12.45 2.50 -2.72
CA ASP A 73 13.45 3.50 -3.13
C ASP A 73 12.90 4.93 -3.07
N LEU A 74 11.63 5.12 -3.41
CA LEU A 74 10.97 6.42 -3.31
C LEU A 74 10.75 6.83 -1.86
N ILE A 75 10.37 5.88 -1.00
CA ILE A 75 10.24 6.10 0.45
C ILE A 75 11.60 6.49 1.05
N ALA A 76 12.66 5.77 0.69
CA ALA A 76 14.02 6.09 1.13
C ALA A 76 14.45 7.49 0.70
N ARG A 77 14.11 7.90 -0.51
CA ARG A 77 14.37 9.25 -1.02
C ARG A 77 13.64 10.31 -0.21
N ASP A 78 12.36 10.10 0.07
CA ASP A 78 11.56 11.04 0.85
C ASP A 78 12.07 11.13 2.30
N LEU A 79 12.43 10.00 2.93
CA LEU A 79 13.06 10.00 4.26
C LEU A 79 14.40 10.75 4.28
N ALA A 80 15.22 10.56 3.26
CA ALA A 80 16.49 11.28 3.14
C ALA A 80 16.27 12.79 3.00
N ALA A 81 15.26 13.22 2.25
CA ALA A 81 14.87 14.64 2.13
C ALA A 81 14.42 15.23 3.47
N LEU A 82 13.81 14.42 4.33
CA LEU A 82 13.44 14.78 5.70
C LEU A 82 14.60 14.64 6.71
N ARG A 83 15.79 14.24 6.26
CA ARG A 83 16.96 13.94 7.11
C ARG A 83 16.68 12.85 8.15
N CYS A 84 15.78 11.93 7.84
CA CYS A 84 15.45 10.80 8.67
C CYS A 84 16.17 9.55 8.16
N ALA A 85 16.71 8.76 9.11
CA ALA A 85 17.34 7.50 8.79
C ALA A 85 16.33 6.45 8.35
N LEU A 86 16.77 5.51 7.51
CA LEU A 86 16.00 4.30 7.23
C LEU A 86 15.91 3.44 8.49
N PRO A 87 14.75 2.83 8.76
CA PRO A 87 14.64 1.83 9.80
C PRO A 87 15.51 0.59 9.49
N ASP A 88 15.75 -0.24 10.49
CA ASP A 88 16.35 -1.55 10.29
C ASP A 88 15.44 -2.41 9.39
N ASN A 89 16.06 -3.33 8.64
CA ASN A 89 15.31 -4.24 7.81
C ASN A 89 14.36 -5.11 8.64
N PRO A 90 13.09 -5.20 8.28
CA PRO A 90 12.17 -6.11 8.92
C PRO A 90 12.55 -7.57 8.62
N PRO A 91 12.01 -8.54 9.39
CA PRO A 91 12.12 -9.95 9.03
C PRO A 91 11.64 -10.20 7.60
N ALA A 92 12.15 -11.25 6.98
CA ALA A 92 11.69 -11.66 5.65
C ALA A 92 10.18 -11.92 5.65
N PHE A 93 9.49 -11.49 4.60
CA PHE A 93 8.09 -11.82 4.40
C PHE A 93 7.95 -13.31 4.10
N ALA A 94 7.23 -14.02 4.94
CA ALA A 94 7.07 -15.47 4.87
C ALA A 94 5.59 -15.86 4.93
N PRO A 95 4.83 -15.67 3.85
CA PRO A 95 3.44 -16.12 3.78
C PRO A 95 3.37 -17.65 3.77
N SER A 96 2.17 -18.21 3.95
CA SER A 96 1.97 -19.66 3.82
C SER A 96 2.40 -20.14 2.42
N ALA A 97 2.87 -21.40 2.35
CA ALA A 97 3.44 -21.96 1.11
C ALA A 97 2.44 -22.04 -0.06
N ASP A 98 1.15 -22.07 0.24
CA ASP A 98 0.04 -22.08 -0.72
C ASP A 98 -0.52 -20.66 -1.03
N ALA A 99 0.08 -19.60 -0.48
CA ALA A 99 -0.35 -18.24 -0.76
C ALA A 99 -0.06 -17.86 -2.21
N ASP A 100 -1.10 -17.38 -2.89
CA ASP A 100 -0.95 -16.86 -4.25
C ASP A 100 -0.33 -15.44 -4.18
N PRO A 101 0.82 -15.21 -4.82
CA PRO A 101 1.45 -13.89 -4.84
C PRO A 101 0.57 -12.80 -5.45
N MET A 102 -0.41 -13.14 -6.28
CA MET A 102 -1.32 -12.18 -6.88
C MET A 102 -2.13 -11.43 -5.82
N GLY A 103 -2.48 -12.05 -4.70
CA GLY A 103 -3.14 -11.37 -3.58
C GLY A 103 -2.30 -10.24 -3.00
N THR A 104 -0.99 -10.48 -2.83
CA THR A 104 -0.04 -9.48 -2.36
C THR A 104 0.16 -8.36 -3.38
N VAL A 105 0.29 -8.70 -4.66
CA VAL A 105 0.36 -7.72 -5.76
C VAL A 105 -0.88 -6.82 -5.78
N TRP A 106 -2.05 -7.41 -5.61
CA TRP A 106 -3.31 -6.68 -5.55
C TRP A 106 -3.37 -5.67 -4.40
N VAL A 107 -2.92 -6.07 -3.20
CA VAL A 107 -2.87 -5.18 -2.03
C VAL A 107 -1.90 -4.03 -2.25
N LEU A 108 -0.69 -4.31 -2.75
CA LEU A 108 0.28 -3.25 -3.05
C LEU A 108 -0.25 -2.25 -4.07
N ALA A 109 -0.82 -2.75 -5.17
CA ALA A 109 -1.37 -1.91 -6.22
C ALA A 109 -2.56 -1.06 -5.70
N GLY A 110 -3.47 -1.68 -4.94
CA GLY A 110 -4.64 -1.02 -4.37
C GLY A 110 -4.29 0.05 -3.33
N SER A 111 -3.14 -0.05 -2.68
CA SER A 111 -2.65 0.96 -1.72
C SER A 111 -2.42 2.34 -2.37
N SER A 112 -2.27 2.40 -3.68
CA SER A 112 -2.16 3.65 -4.43
C SER A 112 -3.37 4.56 -4.25
N LEU A 113 -4.54 4.00 -4.00
CA LEU A 113 -5.76 4.77 -3.73
C LEU A 113 -5.67 5.55 -2.42
N GLY A 114 -5.20 4.90 -1.35
CA GLY A 114 -4.95 5.54 -0.06
C GLY A 114 -3.86 6.61 -0.15
N ASN A 115 -2.78 6.33 -0.87
CA ASN A 115 -1.69 7.27 -1.10
C ASN A 115 -2.18 8.54 -1.82
N ARG A 116 -3.04 8.41 -2.81
CA ARG A 116 -3.64 9.56 -3.52
C ARG A 116 -4.52 10.40 -2.61
N ALA A 117 -5.31 9.75 -1.75
CA ALA A 117 -6.15 10.45 -0.79
C ALA A 117 -5.30 11.24 0.22
N LEU A 118 -4.23 10.64 0.73
CA LEU A 118 -3.29 11.30 1.63
C LEU A 118 -2.57 12.45 0.94
N LEU A 119 -2.09 12.27 -0.28
CA LEU A 119 -1.45 13.32 -1.07
C LEU A 119 -2.38 14.53 -1.25
N LYS A 120 -3.66 14.29 -1.54
CA LYS A 120 -4.67 15.34 -1.66
C LYS A 120 -4.86 16.11 -0.35
N ARG A 121 -4.86 15.40 0.79
CA ARG A 121 -4.90 16.02 2.12
C ARG A 121 -3.69 16.90 2.38
N LEU A 122 -2.48 16.38 2.14
CA LEU A 122 -1.24 17.12 2.35
C LEU A 122 -1.18 18.42 1.50
N LYS A 123 -1.63 18.34 0.25
CA LYS A 123 -1.70 19.54 -0.62
C LYS A 123 -2.64 20.61 -0.07
N LYS A 124 -3.72 20.22 0.63
CA LYS A 124 -4.64 21.18 1.24
C LYS A 124 -4.05 21.88 2.46
N THR A 125 -3.15 21.23 3.20
CA THR A 125 -2.49 21.83 4.37
C THR A 125 -1.43 22.85 3.99
N GLY A 126 -1.00 22.90 2.73
CA GLY A 126 0.04 23.80 2.25
C GLY A 126 1.45 23.48 2.76
N THR A 127 1.64 22.35 3.45
CA THR A 127 2.94 21.91 3.95
C THR A 127 3.77 21.33 2.81
N ALA A 128 4.98 21.86 2.60
CA ALA A 128 5.90 21.38 1.58
C ALA A 128 6.65 20.12 2.09
N LEU A 129 6.09 18.94 1.87
CA LEU A 129 6.69 17.66 2.21
C LEU A 129 7.17 16.93 0.94
N PRO A 130 8.24 16.11 1.02
CA PRO A 130 8.66 15.27 -0.09
C PRO A 130 7.60 14.19 -0.34
N THR A 131 7.13 14.04 -1.57
CA THR A 131 6.02 13.17 -1.94
C THR A 131 6.33 12.22 -3.08
N SER A 132 7.60 11.86 -3.29
CA SER A 132 7.99 10.94 -4.36
C SER A 132 7.22 9.63 -4.29
N PHE A 133 7.06 9.09 -3.08
CA PHE A 133 6.28 7.87 -2.84
C PHE A 133 4.78 8.07 -3.08
N LEU A 134 4.18 9.06 -2.44
CA LEU A 134 2.73 9.29 -2.52
C LEU A 134 2.26 9.68 -3.92
N SER A 135 3.12 10.33 -4.70
CA SER A 135 2.81 10.83 -6.04
C SER A 135 3.25 9.90 -7.18
N ASP A 136 3.71 8.68 -6.86
CA ASP A 136 4.21 7.75 -7.88
C ASP A 136 3.11 7.37 -8.90
N PRO A 137 3.20 7.86 -10.15
CA PRO A 137 2.18 7.57 -11.14
C PRO A 137 2.23 6.13 -11.66
N ARG A 138 3.37 5.45 -11.50
CA ARG A 138 3.58 4.09 -11.99
C ARG A 138 2.68 3.09 -11.27
N MET A 139 2.51 3.25 -9.95
CA MET A 139 1.64 2.35 -9.18
C MET A 139 0.16 2.60 -9.49
N VAL A 140 -0.24 3.83 -9.76
CA VAL A 140 -1.60 4.16 -10.21
C VAL A 140 -1.89 3.51 -11.56
N GLN A 141 -0.96 3.62 -12.51
CA GLN A 141 -1.11 2.98 -13.81
C GLN A 141 -1.15 1.46 -13.67
N PHE A 142 -0.24 0.89 -12.88
CA PHE A 142 -0.21 -0.55 -12.60
C PHE A 142 -1.54 -1.04 -12.02
N TRP A 143 -2.13 -0.30 -11.06
CA TRP A 143 -3.45 -0.61 -10.50
C TRP A 143 -4.55 -0.61 -11.57
N GLN A 144 -4.52 0.36 -12.48
CA GLN A 144 -5.50 0.45 -13.56
C GLN A 144 -5.38 -0.73 -14.54
N ASP A 145 -4.15 -1.13 -14.85
CA ASP A 145 -3.87 -2.23 -15.78
C ASP A 145 -4.19 -3.61 -15.15
N LEU A 146 -4.08 -3.72 -13.82
CA LEU A 146 -4.34 -4.96 -13.10
C LEU A 146 -5.83 -5.26 -12.95
N ARG A 147 -6.67 -4.23 -12.97
CA ARG A 147 -8.12 -4.41 -12.87
C ARG A 147 -8.72 -4.89 -14.19
N PRO A 148 -9.65 -5.88 -14.15
CA PRO A 148 -10.36 -6.33 -15.35
C PRO A 148 -11.28 -5.24 -15.92
#